data_ac4b755adbb8c65ee461b3b589c9e7a5
#
_entry.id   ac4b755adbb8c65ee461b3b589c9e7a5
#
_cell.length_a   1.000
_cell.length_b   1.000
_cell.length_c   1.000
_cell.angle_alpha   90.00
_cell.angle_beta   90.00
_cell.angle_gamma   90.00
#
_symmetry.space_group_name_H-M   'P 1'
#
loop_
_entity.id
_entity.type
_entity.pdbx_description
1 polymer ?
#
loop_
_entity_poly.entity_id
_entity_poly.type
_entity_poly.pdbx_seq_one_letter_code
_entity_poly.pdbx_strand_id
1 'polypeptide(L)'
;MERGLGTVAAVSDLGRRHHRNEDSFSVGNTALPDGTPAVVAVVCDGVSSSSRPHEASEAAALAAASFLLAALPRGMGGEQAMHEAVLVAAEAVNQLADAEREPGRNAPACTLVSAIAAGGQLTVGWIGDSRAYWVPLDRAGAARLTEDDSWAAQMVAAGLLTEAEAMADHRAHAITAWLGADAQDVEPHTATFQPDRPGVVVVCTDGLWNYAEGADQMARLVPDGSRSTPLPSAQRLVKHALDAGGHDNVTVALIPFPPPPSAQGRKGDA
;
A
#
# COMPACT_ATOMS: atom_id res chain seq x y z
N MET A 1 -12.02 -9.11 4.24
CA MET A 1 -12.59 -7.74 4.24
C MET A 1 -12.56 -7.18 2.83
N GLU A 2 -13.58 -6.43 2.37
CA GLU A 2 -13.53 -5.83 1.02
C GLU A 2 -14.26 -4.49 0.98
N ARG A 3 -13.81 -3.61 0.07
CA ARG A 3 -14.44 -2.32 -0.19
C ARG A 3 -14.24 -1.92 -1.65
N GLY A 4 -15.32 -1.53 -2.34
CA GLY A 4 -15.30 -1.04 -3.70
C GLY A 4 -16.03 0.30 -3.81
N LEU A 5 -15.38 1.31 -4.42
CA LEU A 5 -15.94 2.64 -4.64
C LEU A 5 -16.10 2.97 -6.13
N GLY A 6 -15.91 1.98 -7.01
CA GLY A 6 -15.92 2.14 -8.46
C GLY A 6 -14.61 2.72 -9.03
N THR A 7 -14.02 3.69 -8.35
CA THR A 7 -12.75 4.35 -8.70
C THR A 7 -11.53 3.72 -8.03
N VAL A 8 -11.76 2.94 -6.99
CA VAL A 8 -10.76 2.19 -6.22
C VAL A 8 -11.46 1.00 -5.58
N ALA A 9 -10.72 -0.07 -5.38
CA ALA A 9 -11.19 -1.20 -4.59
C ALA A 9 -10.03 -1.80 -3.79
N ALA A 10 -10.36 -2.37 -2.63
CA ALA A 10 -9.41 -3.14 -1.83
C ALA A 10 -10.07 -4.40 -1.27
N VAL A 11 -9.26 -5.45 -1.15
CA VAL A 11 -9.62 -6.75 -0.57
C VAL A 11 -8.51 -7.19 0.34
N SER A 12 -8.88 -7.69 1.52
CA SER A 12 -7.96 -8.27 2.49
C SER A 12 -8.50 -9.62 2.96
N ASP A 13 -7.64 -10.62 3.01
CA ASP A 13 -7.93 -11.98 3.44
C ASP A 13 -6.92 -12.44 4.48
N LEU A 14 -7.39 -13.27 5.41
CA LEU A 14 -6.60 -13.85 6.50
C LEU A 14 -5.44 -14.75 6.00
N GLY A 15 -5.54 -15.27 4.78
CA GLY A 15 -4.66 -16.32 4.33
C GLY A 15 -5.06 -17.70 4.88
N ARG A 16 -4.15 -18.68 4.74
CA ARG A 16 -4.43 -20.08 5.14
C ARG A 16 -3.66 -20.54 6.38
N ARG A 17 -2.71 -19.75 6.86
CA ARG A 17 -1.81 -20.15 7.96
C ARG A 17 -1.96 -19.30 9.21
N HIS A 18 -2.50 -18.11 9.10
CA HIS A 18 -2.68 -17.19 10.21
C HIS A 18 -4.03 -17.39 10.89
N HIS A 19 -4.10 -17.09 12.19
CA HIS A 19 -5.34 -17.13 12.98
C HIS A 19 -6.01 -15.75 13.07
N ARG A 20 -5.29 -14.70 12.72
CA ARG A 20 -5.75 -13.31 12.71
C ARG A 20 -5.25 -12.63 11.45
N ASN A 21 -6.07 -11.74 10.90
CA ASN A 21 -5.61 -10.82 9.87
C ASN A 21 -4.96 -9.63 10.55
N GLU A 22 -3.67 -9.44 10.31
CA GLU A 22 -2.85 -8.36 10.83
C GLU A 22 -2.70 -7.23 9.82
N ASP A 23 -3.14 -7.46 8.57
CA ASP A 23 -3.25 -6.44 7.53
C ASP A 23 -4.46 -5.54 7.72
N SER A 24 -4.33 -4.30 7.27
CA SER A 24 -5.43 -3.36 7.16
C SER A 24 -5.33 -2.50 5.91
N PHE A 25 -6.47 -1.94 5.47
CA PHE A 25 -6.50 -0.98 4.38
C PHE A 25 -7.53 0.11 4.61
N SER A 26 -7.31 1.26 3.97
CA SER A 26 -8.30 2.31 3.83
C SER A 26 -8.27 2.88 2.41
N VAL A 27 -9.45 3.06 1.80
CA VAL A 27 -9.58 3.63 0.45
C VAL A 27 -10.64 4.71 0.44
N GLY A 28 -10.43 5.75 -0.37
CA GLY A 28 -11.36 6.86 -0.45
C GLY A 28 -11.25 7.67 -1.73
N ASN A 29 -12.30 8.44 -1.99
CA ASN A 29 -12.38 9.41 -3.07
C ASN A 29 -12.50 10.81 -2.49
N THR A 30 -11.83 11.77 -3.12
CA THR A 30 -11.94 13.19 -2.85
C THR A 30 -11.74 13.98 -4.15
N ALA A 31 -11.60 15.28 -4.06
CA ALA A 31 -11.25 16.13 -5.19
C ALA A 31 -10.23 17.18 -4.77
N LEU A 32 -9.38 17.59 -5.70
CA LEU A 32 -8.51 18.75 -5.57
C LEU A 32 -9.35 20.04 -5.53
N PRO A 33 -8.79 21.21 -5.15
CA PRO A 33 -9.53 22.49 -5.08
C PRO A 33 -10.18 22.91 -6.39
N ASP A 34 -9.64 22.49 -7.52
CA ASP A 34 -10.16 22.74 -8.87
C ASP A 34 -11.27 21.76 -9.31
N GLY A 35 -11.67 20.85 -8.42
CA GLY A 35 -12.64 19.81 -8.71
C GLY A 35 -12.07 18.56 -9.38
N THR A 36 -10.77 18.50 -9.66
CA THR A 36 -10.13 17.31 -10.23
C THR A 36 -10.29 16.11 -9.29
N PRO A 37 -10.80 14.96 -9.77
CA PRO A 37 -10.93 13.78 -8.93
C PRO A 37 -9.59 13.31 -8.38
N ALA A 38 -9.58 12.94 -7.11
CA ALA A 38 -8.46 12.33 -6.42
C ALA A 38 -8.89 11.04 -5.72
N VAL A 39 -8.07 10.02 -5.84
CA VAL A 39 -8.30 8.68 -5.29
C VAL A 39 -7.14 8.32 -4.39
N VAL A 40 -7.45 7.78 -3.22
CA VAL A 40 -6.47 7.39 -2.20
C VAL A 40 -6.64 5.91 -1.88
N ALA A 41 -5.53 5.19 -1.77
CA ALA A 41 -5.46 3.87 -1.17
C ALA A 41 -4.29 3.81 -0.19
N VAL A 42 -4.53 3.25 0.99
CA VAL A 42 -3.52 2.96 2.01
C VAL A 42 -3.64 1.49 2.38
N VAL A 43 -2.52 0.79 2.42
CA VAL A 43 -2.39 -0.61 2.84
C VAL A 43 -1.29 -0.70 3.88
N CYS A 44 -1.55 -1.39 4.97
CA CYS A 44 -0.64 -1.60 6.08
C CYS A 44 -0.58 -3.07 6.45
N ASP A 45 0.61 -3.57 6.72
CA ASP A 45 0.89 -4.93 7.17
C ASP A 45 1.39 -4.89 8.61
N GLY A 46 0.72 -5.59 9.50
CA GLY A 46 1.08 -5.64 10.92
C GLY A 46 2.26 -6.55 11.18
N VAL A 47 3.33 -6.03 11.78
CA VAL A 47 4.54 -6.81 12.08
C VAL A 47 4.24 -7.91 13.10
N SER A 48 4.14 -9.17 12.67
CA SER A 48 3.70 -10.32 13.48
C SER A 48 4.53 -10.54 14.76
N SER A 49 5.79 -10.12 14.79
CA SER A 49 6.66 -10.18 15.98
C SER A 49 6.42 -9.06 17.00
N SER A 50 5.59 -8.08 16.65
CA SER A 50 5.21 -6.97 17.54
C SER A 50 4.00 -7.33 18.42
N SER A 51 3.71 -6.49 19.41
CA SER A 51 2.44 -6.59 20.12
C SER A 51 1.33 -5.93 19.32
N ARG A 52 0.12 -6.50 19.32
CA ARG A 52 -1.08 -5.92 18.68
C ARG A 52 -0.86 -5.44 17.22
N PRO A 53 -0.24 -6.25 16.33
CA PRO A 53 0.09 -5.83 14.97
C PRO A 53 -1.16 -5.39 14.17
N HIS A 54 -2.30 -6.05 14.37
CA HIS A 54 -3.57 -5.70 13.70
C HIS A 54 -4.13 -4.33 14.12
N GLU A 55 -3.90 -3.89 15.37
CA GLU A 55 -4.30 -2.55 15.81
C GLU A 55 -3.37 -1.48 15.23
N ALA A 56 -2.07 -1.79 15.10
CA ALA A 56 -1.11 -0.91 14.47
C ALA A 56 -1.46 -0.66 13.00
N SER A 57 -1.69 -1.71 12.22
CA SER A 57 -2.07 -1.59 10.81
C SER A 57 -3.41 -0.88 10.61
N GLU A 58 -4.42 -1.14 11.48
CA GLU A 58 -5.72 -0.47 11.42
C GLU A 58 -5.59 1.03 11.73
N ALA A 59 -4.88 1.38 12.81
CA ALA A 59 -4.67 2.78 13.20
C ALA A 59 -3.91 3.55 12.13
N ALA A 60 -2.82 2.97 11.58
CA ALA A 60 -2.02 3.57 10.53
C ALA A 60 -2.84 3.80 9.25
N ALA A 61 -3.55 2.78 8.77
CA ALA A 61 -4.34 2.88 7.54
C ALA A 61 -5.45 3.92 7.65
N LEU A 62 -6.13 3.98 8.79
CA LEU A 62 -7.20 4.96 9.03
C LEU A 62 -6.65 6.38 9.15
N ALA A 63 -5.58 6.58 9.91
CA ALA A 63 -4.98 7.89 10.15
C ALA A 63 -4.42 8.50 8.85
N ALA A 64 -3.61 7.74 8.09
CA ALA A 64 -3.06 8.19 6.82
C ALA A 64 -4.15 8.53 5.81
N ALA A 65 -5.13 7.66 5.60
CA ALA A 65 -6.21 7.90 4.65
C ALA A 65 -7.06 9.11 5.03
N SER A 66 -7.41 9.25 6.32
CA SER A 66 -8.19 10.40 6.82
C SER A 66 -7.44 11.71 6.59
N PHE A 67 -6.14 11.74 6.86
CA PHE A 67 -5.30 12.91 6.59
C PHE A 67 -5.27 13.26 5.11
N LEU A 68 -4.99 12.29 4.23
CA LEU A 68 -4.93 12.51 2.77
C LEU A 68 -6.25 13.04 2.22
N LEU A 69 -7.37 12.43 2.60
CA LEU A 69 -8.72 12.83 2.17
C LEU A 69 -9.10 14.23 2.66
N ALA A 70 -8.51 14.70 3.75
CA ALA A 70 -8.72 16.06 4.25
C ALA A 70 -7.74 17.09 3.69
N ALA A 71 -6.49 16.70 3.39
CA ALA A 71 -5.43 17.59 2.95
C ALA A 71 -5.52 17.92 1.45
N LEU A 72 -5.83 16.95 0.60
CA LEU A 72 -5.92 17.12 -0.85
C LEU A 72 -6.95 18.17 -1.28
N PRO A 73 -8.18 18.21 -0.73
CA PRO A 73 -9.15 19.27 -1.04
C PRO A 73 -8.72 20.68 -0.61
N ARG A 74 -7.77 20.78 0.31
CA ARG A 74 -7.21 22.06 0.77
C ARG A 74 -6.05 22.54 -0.08
N GLY A 75 -5.65 21.77 -1.11
CA GLY A 75 -4.59 22.14 -2.04
C GLY A 75 -3.19 21.74 -1.59
N MET A 76 -3.05 20.86 -0.60
CA MET A 76 -1.75 20.29 -0.27
C MET A 76 -1.24 19.47 -1.45
N GLY A 77 0.01 19.68 -1.89
CA GLY A 77 0.63 18.91 -2.97
C GLY A 77 0.74 17.42 -2.61
N GLY A 78 0.61 16.54 -3.61
CA GLY A 78 0.54 15.10 -3.39
C GLY A 78 1.74 14.54 -2.62
N GLU A 79 2.95 14.97 -2.94
CA GLU A 79 4.18 14.51 -2.28
C GLU A 79 4.24 14.97 -0.81
N GLN A 80 3.95 16.24 -0.55
CA GLN A 80 3.88 16.76 0.82
C GLN A 80 2.77 16.06 1.62
N ALA A 81 1.59 15.92 1.02
CA ALA A 81 0.46 15.24 1.67
C ALA A 81 0.81 13.80 2.03
N MET A 82 1.52 13.09 1.14
CA MET A 82 1.95 11.72 1.36
C MET A 82 2.97 11.61 2.48
N HIS A 83 3.99 12.46 2.48
CA HIS A 83 5.00 12.51 3.53
C HIS A 83 4.36 12.74 4.91
N GLU A 84 3.50 13.76 5.03
CA GLU A 84 2.82 14.07 6.28
C GLU A 84 1.82 12.97 6.69
N ALA A 85 1.17 12.30 5.74
CA ALA A 85 0.27 11.19 6.03
C ALA A 85 0.98 10.01 6.71
N VAL A 86 2.21 9.68 6.27
CA VAL A 86 3.01 8.62 6.90
C VAL A 86 3.41 9.02 8.32
N LEU A 87 3.79 10.28 8.55
CA LEU A 87 4.12 10.78 9.90
C LEU A 87 2.88 10.77 10.83
N VAL A 88 1.70 11.14 10.31
CA VAL A 88 0.44 11.05 11.07
C VAL A 88 0.10 9.60 11.41
N ALA A 89 0.37 8.66 10.49
CA ALA A 89 0.20 7.24 10.75
C ALA A 89 1.18 6.75 11.83
N ALA A 90 2.44 7.16 11.77
CA ALA A 90 3.45 6.83 12.77
C ALA A 90 3.01 7.28 14.19
N GLU A 91 2.51 8.50 14.31
CA GLU A 91 2.01 9.02 15.58
C GLU A 91 0.80 8.22 16.08
N ALA A 92 -0.14 7.84 15.19
CA ALA A 92 -1.28 7.02 15.56
C ALA A 92 -0.86 5.64 16.10
N VAL A 93 0.17 5.01 15.52
CA VAL A 93 0.72 3.74 16.02
C VAL A 93 1.46 3.94 17.34
N ASN A 94 2.22 5.03 17.50
CA ASN A 94 2.95 5.35 18.74
C ASN A 94 2.01 5.52 19.93
N GLN A 95 0.84 6.13 19.72
CA GLN A 95 -0.18 6.30 20.77
C GLN A 95 -0.72 4.96 21.29
N LEU A 96 -0.71 3.89 20.49
CA LEU A 96 -1.08 2.56 20.97
C LEU A 96 -0.06 2.00 21.98
N ALA A 97 1.22 2.33 21.83
CA ALA A 97 2.27 1.86 22.74
C ALA A 97 2.18 2.51 24.12
N ASP A 98 1.74 3.76 24.18
CA ASP A 98 1.61 4.51 25.44
C ASP A 98 0.42 4.02 26.29
N ALA A 99 -0.61 3.46 25.65
CA ALA A 99 -1.83 3.01 26.33
C ALA A 99 -1.61 1.75 27.20
N GLU A 100 -0.68 0.85 26.81
CA GLU A 100 -0.44 -0.43 27.54
C GLU A 100 1.00 -0.90 27.32
N ARG A 101 1.97 -0.39 28.09
CA ARG A 101 3.34 -0.93 28.08
C ARG A 101 3.40 -2.24 28.88
N GLU A 102 3.44 -3.37 28.21
CA GLU A 102 3.84 -4.63 28.82
C GLU A 102 5.37 -4.77 28.79
N PRO A 103 6.05 -4.91 29.94
CA PRO A 103 7.50 -5.09 29.96
C PRO A 103 7.92 -6.37 29.21
N GLY A 104 8.85 -6.24 28.26
CA GLY A 104 9.41 -7.38 27.53
C GLY A 104 8.68 -7.76 26.25
N ARG A 105 7.67 -6.99 25.81
CA ARG A 105 7.07 -7.11 24.47
C ARG A 105 7.49 -5.94 23.59
N ASN A 106 7.70 -6.22 22.30
CA ASN A 106 7.92 -5.20 21.28
C ASN A 106 6.67 -4.29 21.18
N ALA A 107 6.89 -3.02 20.85
CA ALA A 107 5.78 -2.08 20.62
C ALA A 107 4.89 -2.54 19.45
N PRO A 108 3.62 -2.10 19.39
CA PRO A 108 2.81 -2.27 18.19
C PRO A 108 3.51 -1.69 16.98
N ALA A 109 3.51 -2.43 15.86
CA ALA A 109 4.25 -2.03 14.65
C ALA A 109 3.57 -2.52 13.38
N CYS A 110 3.71 -1.75 12.29
CA CYS A 110 3.25 -2.13 10.97
C CYS A 110 4.10 -1.46 9.86
N THR A 111 4.02 -1.99 8.64
CA THR A 111 4.44 -1.30 7.43
C THR A 111 3.34 -0.36 6.94
N LEU A 112 3.64 0.48 5.97
CA LEU A 112 2.64 1.28 5.25
C LEU A 112 3.07 1.46 3.81
N VAL A 113 2.13 1.28 2.88
CA VAL A 113 2.24 1.73 1.49
C VAL A 113 0.97 2.44 1.08
N SER A 114 1.09 3.58 0.45
CA SER A 114 -0.04 4.41 0.04
C SER A 114 0.14 4.94 -1.37
N ALA A 115 -0.98 5.16 -2.07
CA ALA A 115 -0.99 5.76 -3.39
C ALA A 115 -2.11 6.80 -3.52
N ILE A 116 -1.78 7.93 -4.17
CA ILE A 116 -2.72 8.96 -4.61
C ILE A 116 -2.72 8.98 -6.14
N ALA A 117 -3.90 8.90 -6.76
CA ALA A 117 -4.08 9.16 -8.18
C ALA A 117 -4.90 10.44 -8.36
N ALA A 118 -4.31 11.51 -8.87
CA ALA A 118 -4.95 12.81 -9.06
C ALA A 118 -4.27 13.63 -10.15
N GLY A 119 -5.00 14.40 -10.94
CA GLY A 119 -4.46 15.39 -11.87
C GLY A 119 -3.47 14.83 -12.90
N GLY A 120 -3.62 13.57 -13.31
CA GLY A 120 -2.69 12.91 -14.23
C GLY A 120 -1.39 12.44 -13.58
N GLN A 121 -1.28 12.52 -12.25
CA GLN A 121 -0.13 12.08 -11.47
C GLN A 121 -0.48 10.92 -10.54
N LEU A 122 0.52 10.09 -10.27
CA LEU A 122 0.53 9.08 -9.21
C LEU A 122 1.59 9.46 -8.20
N THR A 123 1.20 9.64 -6.95
CA THR A 123 2.14 9.81 -5.84
C THR A 123 2.04 8.60 -4.94
N VAL A 124 3.16 7.98 -4.63
CA VAL A 124 3.26 6.88 -3.68
C VAL A 124 4.08 7.30 -2.47
N GLY A 125 3.76 6.72 -1.32
CA GLY A 125 4.55 6.86 -0.10
C GLY A 125 4.58 5.54 0.64
N TRP A 126 5.71 5.21 1.27
CA TRP A 126 5.85 3.93 1.96
C TRP A 126 6.88 3.98 3.09
N ILE A 127 6.78 3.00 3.95
CA ILE A 127 7.76 2.55 4.90
C ILE A 127 7.59 1.04 5.12
N GLY A 128 8.68 0.28 5.05
CA GLY A 128 8.66 -1.18 5.10
C GLY A 128 8.74 -1.82 3.72
N ASP A 129 8.20 -3.02 3.58
CA ASP A 129 8.31 -3.87 2.40
C ASP A 129 6.98 -4.14 1.68
N SER A 130 5.89 -3.50 2.12
CA SER A 130 4.65 -3.44 1.32
C SER A 130 4.88 -2.61 0.07
N ARG A 131 4.31 -3.03 -1.07
CA ARG A 131 4.72 -2.52 -2.39
C ARG A 131 3.60 -1.86 -3.17
N ALA A 132 4.00 -0.92 -4.03
CA ALA A 132 3.16 -0.36 -5.09
C ALA A 132 3.74 -0.70 -6.47
N TYR A 133 2.86 -1.05 -7.42
CA TYR A 133 3.22 -1.34 -8.81
C TYR A 133 2.37 -0.52 -9.77
N TRP A 134 2.99 -0.06 -10.85
CA TRP A 134 2.32 0.48 -12.02
C TRP A 134 2.14 -0.63 -13.07
N VAL A 135 0.91 -0.84 -13.51
CA VAL A 135 0.59 -1.82 -14.56
C VAL A 135 -0.20 -1.14 -15.67
N PRO A 136 0.44 -0.81 -16.82
CA PRO A 136 -0.26 -0.32 -18.01
C PRO A 136 -1.23 -1.36 -18.56
N LEU A 137 -2.28 -0.92 -19.28
CA LEU A 137 -3.25 -1.85 -19.88
C LEU A 137 -2.64 -2.81 -20.90
N ASP A 138 -1.63 -2.37 -21.63
CA ASP A 138 -0.86 -3.20 -22.57
C ASP A 138 0.24 -4.02 -21.87
N ARG A 139 0.40 -3.84 -20.54
CA ARG A 139 1.40 -4.48 -19.67
C ARG A 139 2.85 -4.13 -20.00
N ALA A 140 3.10 -3.38 -21.08
CA ALA A 140 4.45 -2.97 -21.46
C ALA A 140 4.96 -1.85 -20.55
N GLY A 141 6.17 -2.02 -19.97
CA GLY A 141 6.74 -1.04 -19.05
C GLY A 141 6.03 -1.02 -17.68
N ALA A 142 5.53 -2.17 -17.23
CA ALA A 142 5.13 -2.33 -15.83
C ALA A 142 6.33 -2.07 -14.91
N ALA A 143 6.10 -1.41 -13.79
CA ALA A 143 7.16 -1.01 -12.87
C ALA A 143 6.75 -1.20 -11.41
N ARG A 144 7.70 -1.59 -10.57
CA ARG A 144 7.59 -1.44 -9.12
C ARG A 144 7.90 0.03 -8.79
N LEU A 145 7.03 0.65 -8.02
CA LEU A 145 7.10 2.08 -7.69
C LEU A 145 7.74 2.34 -6.32
N THR A 146 7.97 1.30 -5.54
CA THR A 146 8.53 1.35 -4.19
C THR A 146 9.81 0.51 -4.11
N GLU A 147 10.70 0.88 -3.20
CA GLU A 147 11.86 0.08 -2.79
C GLU A 147 11.64 -0.40 -1.37
N ASP A 148 11.96 -1.68 -1.11
CA ASP A 148 11.71 -2.25 0.22
C ASP A 148 12.70 -1.73 1.25
N ASP A 149 12.21 -1.40 2.44
CA ASP A 149 13.05 -1.26 3.61
C ASP A 149 13.34 -2.65 4.19
N SER A 150 14.24 -3.38 3.54
CA SER A 150 14.62 -4.74 3.91
C SER A 150 16.13 -4.90 4.00
N TRP A 151 16.56 -5.93 4.73
CA TRP A 151 17.97 -6.27 4.82
C TRP A 151 18.59 -6.52 3.42
N ALA A 152 17.87 -7.23 2.54
CA ALA A 152 18.34 -7.49 1.19
C ALA A 152 18.56 -6.18 0.41
N ALA A 153 17.58 -5.27 0.44
CA ALA A 153 17.70 -3.97 -0.23
C ALA A 153 18.89 -3.16 0.29
N GLN A 154 19.10 -3.15 1.61
CA GLN A 154 20.25 -2.46 2.21
C GLN A 154 21.59 -3.05 1.77
N MET A 155 21.71 -4.38 1.69
CA MET A 155 22.96 -5.02 1.24
C MET A 155 23.26 -4.73 -0.22
N VAL A 156 22.24 -4.69 -1.06
CA VAL A 156 22.37 -4.34 -2.48
C VAL A 156 22.74 -2.86 -2.65
N ALA A 157 22.04 -1.96 -1.95
CA ALA A 157 22.32 -0.51 -1.99
C ALA A 157 23.72 -0.17 -1.50
N ALA A 158 24.23 -0.88 -0.50
CA ALA A 158 25.60 -0.75 0.00
C ALA A 158 26.66 -1.36 -0.95
N GLY A 159 26.26 -2.03 -2.03
CA GLY A 159 27.17 -2.73 -2.95
C GLY A 159 27.88 -3.94 -2.34
N LEU A 160 27.35 -4.49 -1.26
CA LEU A 160 27.93 -5.63 -0.53
C LEU A 160 27.52 -6.97 -1.13
N LEU A 161 26.32 -7.05 -1.69
CA LEU A 161 25.76 -8.24 -2.35
C LEU A 161 25.09 -7.85 -3.66
N THR A 162 25.05 -8.80 -4.60
CA THR A 162 24.14 -8.73 -5.75
C THR A 162 22.71 -9.00 -5.29
N GLU A 163 21.71 -8.58 -6.07
CA GLU A 163 20.31 -8.85 -5.77
C GLU A 163 20.04 -10.37 -5.58
N ALA A 164 20.61 -11.20 -6.44
CA ALA A 164 20.48 -12.66 -6.34
C ALA A 164 21.09 -13.25 -5.05
N GLU A 165 22.26 -12.73 -4.63
CA GLU A 165 22.89 -13.15 -3.38
C GLU A 165 22.11 -12.69 -2.16
N ALA A 166 21.62 -11.44 -2.16
CA ALA A 166 20.84 -10.89 -1.07
C ALA A 166 19.51 -11.62 -0.90
N MET A 167 18.80 -11.92 -1.99
CA MET A 167 17.54 -12.66 -1.97
C MET A 167 17.70 -14.14 -1.59
N ALA A 168 18.87 -14.73 -1.73
CA ALA A 168 19.16 -16.10 -1.28
C ALA A 168 19.47 -16.21 0.23
N ASP A 169 19.68 -15.09 0.92
CA ASP A 169 19.95 -15.08 2.36
C ASP A 169 18.64 -15.23 3.16
N HIS A 170 18.69 -15.95 4.28
CA HIS A 170 17.54 -16.17 5.15
C HIS A 170 16.98 -14.86 5.79
N ARG A 171 17.75 -13.79 5.77
CA ARG A 171 17.37 -12.44 6.24
C ARG A 171 16.77 -11.58 5.16
N ALA A 172 16.65 -12.06 3.92
CA ALA A 172 16.28 -11.25 2.76
C ALA A 172 15.05 -10.35 3.04
N HIS A 173 14.02 -10.93 3.65
CA HIS A 173 12.75 -10.26 3.97
C HIS A 173 12.68 -9.64 5.37
N ALA A 174 13.82 -9.58 6.11
CA ALA A 174 13.82 -8.88 7.38
C ALA A 174 13.68 -7.38 7.14
N ILE A 175 12.56 -6.80 7.58
CA ILE A 175 12.30 -5.36 7.45
C ILE A 175 13.28 -4.56 8.31
N THR A 176 13.66 -3.39 7.83
CA THR A 176 14.63 -2.49 8.48
C THR A 176 14.04 -1.14 8.84
N ALA A 177 12.82 -0.83 8.37
CA ALA A 177 12.04 0.33 8.76
C ALA A 177 10.55 -0.05 8.89
N TRP A 178 9.85 0.56 9.85
CA TRP A 178 8.43 0.34 10.14
C TRP A 178 7.84 1.51 10.92
N LEU A 179 6.53 1.54 11.07
CA LEU A 179 5.82 2.43 11.99
C LEU A 179 5.67 1.75 13.35
N GLY A 180 6.14 2.39 14.41
CA GLY A 180 6.08 1.84 15.78
C GLY A 180 6.91 2.66 16.75
N ALA A 181 6.58 2.60 18.04
CA ALA A 181 7.25 3.39 19.08
C ALA A 181 8.71 2.96 19.37
N ASP A 182 9.12 1.83 18.85
CA ASP A 182 10.50 1.32 18.87
C ASP A 182 11.25 1.56 17.55
N ALA A 183 10.58 2.15 16.55
CA ALA A 183 11.24 2.58 15.31
C ALA A 183 12.18 3.75 15.59
N GLN A 184 13.38 3.69 15.00
CA GLN A 184 14.33 4.79 15.03
C GLN A 184 14.10 5.65 13.78
N ASP A 185 13.92 6.95 13.96
CA ASP A 185 13.85 7.97 12.90
C ASP A 185 13.01 7.54 11.69
N VAL A 186 11.68 7.65 11.81
CA VAL A 186 10.75 7.35 10.70
C VAL A 186 10.97 8.36 9.58
N GLU A 187 11.65 7.95 8.51
CA GLU A 187 11.83 8.73 7.30
C GLU A 187 10.90 8.20 6.18
N PRO A 188 9.76 8.86 5.90
CA PRO A 188 8.85 8.44 4.84
C PRO A 188 9.50 8.52 3.46
N HIS A 189 9.44 7.45 2.69
CA HIS A 189 9.76 7.49 1.27
C HIS A 189 8.57 8.03 0.49
N THR A 190 8.82 8.90 -0.47
CA THR A 190 7.80 9.41 -1.40
C THR A 190 8.34 9.47 -2.81
N ALA A 191 7.49 9.18 -3.79
CA ALA A 191 7.82 9.33 -5.21
C ALA A 191 6.58 9.71 -6.02
N THR A 192 6.77 10.56 -7.04
CA THR A 192 5.70 11.01 -7.93
C THR A 192 6.01 10.60 -9.36
N PHE A 193 5.02 10.02 -10.04
CA PHE A 193 5.08 9.51 -11.40
C PHE A 193 4.01 10.16 -12.26
N GLN A 194 4.29 10.29 -13.56
CA GLN A 194 3.35 10.77 -14.56
C GLN A 194 3.16 9.69 -15.62
N PRO A 195 2.22 8.75 -15.43
CA PRO A 195 1.96 7.74 -16.45
C PRO A 195 1.49 8.38 -17.77
N ASP A 196 2.07 7.95 -18.87
CA ASP A 196 1.78 8.45 -20.22
C ASP A 196 0.55 7.76 -20.87
N ARG A 197 0.01 6.74 -20.19
CA ARG A 197 -1.07 5.87 -20.70
C ARG A 197 -1.98 5.37 -19.58
N PRO A 198 -3.18 4.85 -19.94
CA PRO A 198 -4.06 4.23 -18.95
C PRO A 198 -3.49 2.92 -18.36
N GLY A 199 -3.80 2.68 -17.10
CA GLY A 199 -3.39 1.47 -16.40
C GLY A 199 -4.08 1.32 -15.05
N VAL A 200 -3.47 0.55 -14.17
CA VAL A 200 -3.86 0.41 -12.76
C VAL A 200 -2.63 0.47 -11.86
N VAL A 201 -2.83 1.04 -10.68
CA VAL A 201 -1.86 0.91 -9.58
C VAL A 201 -2.31 -0.25 -8.72
N VAL A 202 -1.38 -1.14 -8.42
CA VAL A 202 -1.55 -2.22 -7.43
C VAL A 202 -0.79 -1.81 -6.18
N VAL A 203 -1.47 -1.77 -5.05
CA VAL A 203 -0.88 -1.51 -3.73
C VAL A 203 -1.13 -2.75 -2.89
N CYS A 204 -0.10 -3.40 -2.34
CA CYS A 204 -0.29 -4.69 -1.68
C CYS A 204 0.75 -4.99 -0.60
N THR A 205 0.38 -5.88 0.32
CA THR A 205 1.26 -6.52 1.29
C THR A 205 2.07 -7.66 0.66
N ASP A 206 3.01 -8.21 1.39
CA ASP A 206 3.90 -9.29 0.97
C ASP A 206 3.14 -10.60 0.70
N GLY A 207 1.99 -10.82 1.33
CA GLY A 207 1.11 -11.94 1.05
C GLY A 207 0.63 -12.04 -0.41
N LEU A 208 0.68 -10.94 -1.18
CA LEU A 208 0.50 -10.99 -2.63
C LEU A 208 1.84 -11.01 -3.36
N TRP A 209 2.72 -10.04 -3.11
CA TRP A 209 3.89 -9.86 -3.95
C TRP A 209 4.92 -10.99 -3.82
N ASN A 210 4.94 -11.76 -2.74
CA ASN A 210 5.73 -12.99 -2.63
C ASN A 210 5.42 -14.02 -3.73
N TYR A 211 4.26 -13.93 -4.38
CA TYR A 211 3.89 -14.76 -5.54
C TYR A 211 4.13 -14.06 -6.90
N ALA A 212 4.56 -12.79 -6.88
CA ALA A 212 4.80 -11.98 -8.08
C ALA A 212 5.73 -10.81 -7.78
N GLU A 213 6.97 -11.08 -7.39
CA GLU A 213 7.94 -10.09 -6.93
C GLU A 213 8.28 -9.04 -8.00
N GLY A 214 8.52 -9.50 -9.23
CA GLY A 214 8.86 -8.62 -10.35
C GLY A 214 7.64 -7.93 -10.95
N ALA A 215 7.84 -6.70 -11.44
CA ALA A 215 6.79 -5.92 -12.08
C ALA A 215 6.12 -6.66 -13.25
N ASP A 216 6.88 -7.37 -14.06
CA ASP A 216 6.36 -8.18 -15.16
C ASP A 216 5.53 -9.38 -14.66
N GLN A 217 5.89 -9.95 -13.52
CA GLN A 217 5.11 -11.02 -12.90
C GLN A 217 3.78 -10.46 -12.38
N MET A 218 3.83 -9.35 -11.65
CA MET A 218 2.63 -8.65 -11.19
C MET A 218 1.72 -8.25 -12.35
N ALA A 219 2.28 -7.73 -13.44
CA ALA A 219 1.51 -7.36 -14.63
C ALA A 219 0.79 -8.55 -15.26
N ARG A 220 1.39 -9.75 -15.25
CA ARG A 220 0.73 -10.97 -15.73
C ARG A 220 -0.42 -11.43 -14.83
N LEU A 221 -0.35 -11.16 -13.52
CA LEU A 221 -1.40 -11.50 -12.57
C LEU A 221 -2.60 -10.56 -12.63
N VAL A 222 -2.36 -9.27 -12.90
CA VAL A 222 -3.43 -8.27 -12.98
C VAL A 222 -4.42 -8.68 -14.07
N PRO A 223 -5.71 -8.91 -13.74
CA PRO A 223 -6.71 -9.36 -14.73
C PRO A 223 -6.98 -8.32 -15.80
N ASP A 224 -7.28 -8.77 -17.01
CA ASP A 224 -7.84 -7.90 -18.05
C ASP A 224 -9.13 -7.24 -17.55
N GLY A 225 -9.29 -5.95 -17.86
CA GLY A 225 -10.46 -5.19 -17.42
C GLY A 225 -10.37 -4.63 -15.98
N SER A 226 -9.24 -4.79 -15.28
CA SER A 226 -9.06 -4.31 -13.91
C SER A 226 -9.38 -2.83 -13.74
N ARG A 227 -9.17 -2.02 -14.78
CA ARG A 227 -9.55 -0.60 -14.78
C ARG A 227 -11.05 -0.38 -14.69
N SER A 228 -11.86 -1.26 -15.29
CA SER A 228 -13.33 -1.15 -15.30
C SER A 228 -13.99 -1.90 -14.14
N THR A 229 -13.33 -2.94 -13.64
CA THR A 229 -13.84 -3.80 -12.57
C THR A 229 -12.79 -4.00 -11.47
N PRO A 230 -12.41 -2.94 -10.74
CA PRO A 230 -11.32 -3.03 -9.77
C PRO A 230 -11.59 -4.02 -8.63
N LEU A 231 -12.84 -4.09 -8.11
CA LEU A 231 -13.15 -5.01 -7.00
C LEU A 231 -13.08 -6.49 -7.42
N PRO A 232 -13.73 -6.97 -8.48
CA PRO A 232 -13.53 -8.33 -8.97
C PRO A 232 -12.07 -8.66 -9.29
N SER A 233 -11.30 -7.68 -9.74
CA SER A 233 -9.88 -7.88 -10.05
C SER A 233 -9.03 -8.03 -8.80
N ALA A 234 -9.25 -7.21 -7.76
CA ALA A 234 -8.59 -7.37 -6.47
C ALA A 234 -8.93 -8.72 -5.83
N GLN A 235 -10.19 -9.17 -5.89
CA GLN A 235 -10.62 -10.49 -5.43
C GLN A 235 -9.86 -11.63 -6.14
N ARG A 236 -9.61 -11.49 -7.47
CA ARG A 236 -8.84 -12.49 -8.24
C ARG A 236 -7.37 -12.52 -7.83
N LEU A 237 -6.76 -11.37 -7.54
CA LEU A 237 -5.39 -11.30 -7.06
C LEU A 237 -5.24 -11.98 -5.69
N VAL A 238 -6.13 -11.67 -4.75
CA VAL A 238 -6.17 -12.34 -3.45
C VAL A 238 -6.38 -13.84 -3.63
N LYS A 239 -7.36 -14.24 -4.47
CA LYS A 239 -7.59 -15.66 -4.76
C LYS A 239 -6.35 -16.35 -5.33
N HIS A 240 -5.60 -15.69 -6.20
CA HIS A 240 -4.35 -16.24 -6.74
C HIS A 240 -3.35 -16.54 -5.63
N ALA A 241 -3.11 -15.60 -4.70
CA ALA A 241 -2.22 -15.81 -3.55
C ALA A 241 -2.71 -16.98 -2.66
N LEU A 242 -4.02 -17.06 -2.39
CA LEU A 242 -4.61 -18.14 -1.62
C LEU A 242 -4.44 -19.51 -2.30
N ASP A 243 -4.65 -19.58 -3.63
CA ASP A 243 -4.50 -20.81 -4.40
C ASP A 243 -3.02 -21.24 -4.49
N ALA A 244 -2.08 -20.28 -4.48
CA ALA A 244 -0.65 -20.53 -4.47
C ALA A 244 -0.09 -20.92 -3.08
N GLY A 245 -0.93 -20.93 -2.05
CA GLY A 245 -0.56 -21.37 -0.70
C GLY A 245 -1.10 -20.51 0.43
N GLY A 246 -1.34 -19.21 0.20
CA GLY A 246 -1.89 -18.30 1.18
C GLY A 246 -1.09 -18.30 2.48
N HIS A 247 0.22 -18.15 2.36
CA HIS A 247 1.14 -18.32 3.50
C HIS A 247 1.00 -17.22 4.53
N ASP A 248 0.57 -16.02 4.09
CA ASP A 248 0.38 -14.86 4.93
C ASP A 248 -1.00 -14.23 4.77
N ASN A 249 -1.30 -13.20 5.55
CA ASN A 249 -2.39 -12.27 5.28
C ASN A 249 -2.17 -11.64 3.90
N VAL A 250 -3.23 -11.40 3.16
CA VAL A 250 -3.13 -10.91 1.76
C VAL A 250 -4.02 -9.69 1.59
N THR A 251 -3.41 -8.53 1.40
CA THR A 251 -4.15 -7.29 1.17
C THR A 251 -3.74 -6.64 -0.14
N VAL A 252 -4.75 -6.28 -0.95
CA VAL A 252 -4.56 -5.67 -2.26
C VAL A 252 -5.53 -4.52 -2.45
N ALA A 253 -5.03 -3.37 -2.85
CA ALA A 253 -5.83 -2.26 -3.37
C ALA A 253 -5.49 -2.01 -4.84
N LEU A 254 -6.51 -1.72 -5.66
CA LEU A 254 -6.39 -1.37 -7.07
C LEU A 254 -6.96 0.01 -7.33
N ILE A 255 -6.15 0.89 -7.93
CA ILE A 255 -6.56 2.22 -8.37
C ILE A 255 -6.50 2.27 -9.90
N PRO A 256 -7.64 2.34 -10.62
CA PRO A 256 -7.70 2.68 -12.04
C PRO A 256 -7.07 4.03 -12.34
N PHE A 257 -6.23 4.12 -13.37
CA PHE A 257 -5.62 5.37 -13.80
C PHE A 257 -5.84 5.64 -15.30
N PRO A 258 -6.17 6.88 -15.73
CA PRO A 258 -6.61 7.97 -14.85
C PRO A 258 -7.89 7.56 -14.09
N PRO A 259 -8.14 8.11 -12.89
CA PRO A 259 -9.34 7.79 -12.14
C PRO A 259 -10.59 8.08 -12.97
N PRO A 260 -11.59 7.17 -13.03
CA PRO A 260 -12.85 7.48 -13.67
C PRO A 260 -13.56 8.62 -12.90
N PRO A 261 -14.38 9.43 -13.59
CA PRO A 261 -15.20 10.47 -12.93
C PRO A 261 -16.02 9.84 -11.81
N SER A 262 -16.01 10.46 -10.61
CA SER A 262 -16.80 9.99 -9.48
C SER A 262 -18.29 10.00 -9.82
N ALA A 263 -19.03 8.97 -9.39
CA ALA A 263 -20.48 8.84 -9.63
C ALA A 263 -21.30 10.00 -8.99
N GLN A 264 -20.70 10.78 -8.11
CA GLN A 264 -21.33 11.94 -7.46
C GLN A 264 -21.48 13.16 -8.39
N GLY A 265 -20.72 13.23 -9.50
CA GLY A 265 -20.82 14.32 -10.49
C GLY A 265 -21.97 14.21 -11.50
N ARG A 266 -22.76 13.14 -11.50
CA ARG A 266 -23.88 12.93 -12.46
C ARG A 266 -25.25 13.41 -11.99
N LYS A 267 -25.35 14.21 -10.93
CA LYS A 267 -26.60 14.86 -10.52
C LYS A 267 -26.59 16.32 -10.95
N GLY A 268 -26.94 16.59 -12.19
CA GLY A 268 -27.17 17.95 -12.64
C GLY A 268 -27.16 18.13 -14.16
N ASP A 269 -27.86 17.30 -14.91
CA ASP A 269 -28.31 17.64 -16.26
C ASP A 269 -29.49 16.70 -16.58
N ALA A 270 -30.66 17.10 -16.14
CA ALA A 270 -31.96 16.61 -16.61
C ALA A 270 -33.01 17.71 -16.44
#